data_1792b82f3dc0d13edd7d9680a70df4f5
#
_entry.id   1792b82f3dc0d13edd7d9680a70df4f5
#
_cell.length_a   1.000
_cell.length_b   1.000
_cell.length_c   1.000
_cell.angle_alpha   90.00
_cell.angle_beta   90.00
_cell.angle_gamma   90.00
#
_symmetry.space_group_name_H-M   'P 1'
#
loop_
_entity.id
_entity.type
_entity.pdbx_description
1 polymer ?
#
loop_
_entity_poly.entity_id
_entity_poly.type
_entity_poly.pdbx_seq_one_letter_code
_entity_poly.pdbx_strand_id
1 'polypeptide(L)'
;MIAETEPRSSVGASARSLSQVHKWWASKIAPLLAVTFLALIIEPLGVGDAIRRGGAMLWSACLLATAAYVVNDWYDREVDRAIGKESAVMAMRGSVVAALHVALVVAAALPWLVLGLTTTTWVAFAAIVILPLVYSAPPLRWKTRGGLGVIADASLAHLAPATFALAAFGALDLDDRMAATVVAVAALIWSGAVGLRAIISHEIVDLEADRLAGVETWVGRIGVERATRLGTWAVFPVELMALSCVVVALAAFTAVPMVLLAATAVAMALARFAGAWVEPMLVVSTPTTERVLLFLFYRFWLGAAFLAGLIAVEPAFVTVVPVYLILFFPVARDELTSLVRGTVGTVRGLAWIIYGKGIRRAGNWSRYRLPEYASAVGAAAAWIGRGVASAATAAGRGLAAGATATGRGLAAGTSAASRGLGIAAGAIGRFFVSTWSTVRRFVWRAYRKCRRTILARTRSHT
;
A
#
# COMPACT_ATOMS: atom_id res chain seq x y z
N MET A 1 -4.36 -51.60 17.09
CA MET A 1 -5.43 -50.89 16.37
C MET A 1 -5.98 -49.86 17.35
N ILE A 2 -5.32 -48.68 17.40
CA ILE A 2 -5.73 -47.56 18.27
C ILE A 2 -6.39 -46.56 17.29
N ALA A 3 -7.71 -46.38 17.48
CA ALA A 3 -8.46 -45.40 16.72
C ALA A 3 -7.99 -44.00 17.15
N GLU A 4 -7.28 -43.29 16.28
CA GLU A 4 -7.06 -41.86 16.43
C GLU A 4 -8.41 -41.15 16.32
N THR A 5 -8.87 -40.64 17.45
CA THR A 5 -10.02 -39.73 17.47
C THR A 5 -9.62 -38.43 16.83
N GLU A 6 -10.16 -38.14 15.63
CA GLU A 6 -10.05 -36.82 14.99
C GLU A 6 -10.49 -35.72 15.97
N PRO A 7 -9.71 -34.65 16.12
CA PRO A 7 -10.11 -33.55 16.97
C PRO A 7 -11.34 -32.87 16.34
N ARG A 8 -12.47 -32.88 17.09
CA ARG A 8 -13.66 -32.10 16.73
C ARG A 8 -13.23 -30.64 16.45
N SER A 9 -13.35 -30.21 15.21
CA SER A 9 -13.08 -28.83 14.81
C SER A 9 -13.97 -27.88 15.64
N SER A 10 -13.36 -27.07 16.49
CA SER A 10 -14.13 -26.07 17.24
C SER A 10 -14.76 -25.06 16.25
N VAL A 11 -15.92 -24.50 16.59
CA VAL A 11 -16.62 -23.48 15.79
C VAL A 11 -15.66 -22.33 15.41
N GLY A 12 -14.71 -22.00 16.28
CA GLY A 12 -13.68 -21.01 16.01
C GLY A 12 -12.66 -21.41 14.94
N ALA A 13 -12.35 -22.71 14.79
CA ALA A 13 -11.48 -23.19 13.70
C ALA A 13 -12.20 -23.11 12.35
N SER A 14 -13.49 -23.44 12.31
CA SER A 14 -14.32 -23.32 11.10
C SER A 14 -14.50 -21.87 10.67
N ALA A 15 -14.74 -20.93 11.59
CA ALA A 15 -14.86 -19.52 11.29
C ALA A 15 -13.54 -18.92 10.77
N ARG A 16 -12.38 -19.32 11.32
CA ARG A 16 -11.06 -18.91 10.83
C ARG A 16 -10.77 -19.45 9.43
N SER A 17 -11.19 -20.68 9.15
CA SER A 17 -11.07 -21.29 7.82
C SER A 17 -11.92 -20.57 6.78
N LEU A 18 -13.15 -20.17 7.11
CA LEU A 18 -14.03 -19.42 6.20
C LEU A 18 -13.53 -18.00 5.93
N SER A 19 -13.13 -17.27 6.95
CA SER A 19 -12.76 -15.85 6.80
C SER A 19 -11.35 -15.63 6.27
N GLN A 20 -10.44 -16.59 6.46
CA GLN A 20 -9.00 -16.50 6.15
C GLN A 20 -8.35 -15.20 6.65
N VAL A 21 -8.92 -14.59 7.66
CA VAL A 21 -8.59 -13.24 8.19
C VAL A 21 -7.10 -13.07 8.47
N HIS A 22 -6.44 -14.12 8.97
CA HIS A 22 -5.01 -14.08 9.28
C HIS A 22 -4.11 -13.85 8.06
N LYS A 23 -4.58 -14.17 6.84
CA LYS A 23 -3.80 -14.01 5.60
C LYS A 23 -3.82 -12.58 5.08
N TRP A 24 -4.95 -11.89 5.25
CA TRP A 24 -5.15 -10.60 4.61
C TRP A 24 -5.32 -9.41 5.56
N TRP A 25 -5.52 -9.63 6.86
CA TRP A 25 -5.82 -8.58 7.82
C TRP A 25 -4.89 -7.38 7.72
N ALA A 26 -3.60 -7.57 7.97
CA ALA A 26 -2.64 -6.46 7.98
C ALA A 26 -2.40 -5.86 6.58
N SER A 27 -2.49 -6.67 5.53
CA SER A 27 -2.23 -6.20 4.15
C SER A 27 -3.40 -5.45 3.52
N LYS A 28 -4.63 -5.62 4.03
CA LYS A 28 -5.84 -4.98 3.48
C LYS A 28 -6.42 -3.96 4.44
N ILE A 29 -6.56 -4.30 5.72
CA ILE A 29 -7.20 -3.40 6.71
C ILE A 29 -6.31 -2.23 7.10
N ALA A 30 -4.99 -2.40 7.21
CA ALA A 30 -4.12 -1.29 7.56
C ALA A 30 -4.09 -0.19 6.47
N PRO A 31 -3.94 -0.49 5.17
CA PRO A 31 -4.10 0.51 4.11
C PRO A 31 -5.50 1.12 4.07
N LEU A 32 -6.56 0.35 4.29
CA LEU A 32 -7.92 0.85 4.36
C LEU A 32 -8.10 1.87 5.50
N LEU A 33 -7.59 1.57 6.70
CA LEU A 33 -7.62 2.52 7.83
C LEU A 33 -6.72 3.73 7.57
N ALA A 34 -5.59 3.58 6.87
CA ALA A 34 -4.79 4.72 6.46
C ALA A 34 -5.60 5.69 5.58
N VAL A 35 -6.36 5.17 4.59
CA VAL A 35 -7.27 5.97 3.75
C VAL A 35 -8.42 6.56 4.60
N THR A 36 -8.93 5.82 5.58
CA THR A 36 -9.98 6.31 6.50
C THR A 36 -9.47 7.48 7.35
N PHE A 37 -8.28 7.39 7.93
CA PHE A 37 -7.69 8.49 8.70
C PHE A 37 -7.40 9.71 7.82
N LEU A 38 -6.94 9.47 6.59
CA LEU A 38 -6.75 10.51 5.60
C LEU A 38 -8.08 11.20 5.25
N ALA A 39 -9.15 10.44 5.05
CA ALA A 39 -10.49 10.98 4.81
C ALA A 39 -10.94 11.91 5.96
N LEU A 40 -10.73 11.49 7.22
CA LEU A 40 -11.04 12.27 8.41
C LEU A 40 -10.18 13.54 8.59
N ILE A 41 -8.96 13.56 8.04
CA ILE A 41 -8.12 14.77 8.04
C ILE A 41 -8.66 15.81 7.06
N ILE A 42 -9.08 15.39 5.87
CA ILE A 42 -9.56 16.31 4.83
C ILE A 42 -11.05 16.65 4.99
N GLU A 43 -11.81 15.78 5.64
CA GLU A 43 -13.24 15.96 5.97
C GLU A 43 -13.47 15.61 7.44
N PRO A 44 -13.29 16.57 8.34
CA PRO A 44 -13.42 16.33 9.76
C PRO A 44 -14.86 15.94 10.17
N LEU A 45 -14.98 14.86 10.90
CA LEU A 45 -16.20 14.42 11.56
C LEU A 45 -16.01 14.47 13.08
N GLY A 46 -17.10 14.67 13.82
CA GLY A 46 -17.07 14.51 15.28
C GLY A 46 -16.57 13.11 15.66
N VAL A 47 -15.75 13.00 16.72
CA VAL A 47 -15.09 11.74 17.12
C VAL A 47 -16.09 10.58 17.28
N GLY A 48 -17.28 10.86 17.85
CA GLY A 48 -18.34 9.85 18.01
C GLY A 48 -18.85 9.31 16.67
N ASP A 49 -19.05 10.18 15.67
CA ASP A 49 -19.48 9.78 14.32
C ASP A 49 -18.37 9.05 13.60
N ALA A 50 -17.14 9.52 13.71
CA ALA A 50 -15.96 8.87 13.13
C ALA A 50 -15.76 7.45 13.67
N ILE A 51 -15.93 7.24 14.99
CA ILE A 51 -15.85 5.90 15.61
C ILE A 51 -17.00 5.00 15.13
N ARG A 52 -18.24 5.50 15.07
CA ARG A 52 -19.39 4.73 14.56
C ARG A 52 -19.17 4.29 13.10
N ARG A 53 -18.76 5.24 12.22
CA ARG A 53 -18.47 4.94 10.80
C ARG A 53 -17.25 4.05 10.64
N GLY A 54 -16.19 4.26 11.45
CA GLY A 54 -15.00 3.40 11.46
C GLY A 54 -15.31 1.97 11.89
N GLY A 55 -16.14 1.80 12.91
CA GLY A 55 -16.65 0.48 13.32
C GLY A 55 -17.49 -0.20 12.24
N ALA A 56 -18.42 0.54 11.62
CA ALA A 56 -19.20 0.06 10.47
C ALA A 56 -18.30 -0.33 9.29
N MET A 57 -17.26 0.47 9.01
CA MET A 57 -16.28 0.19 7.96
C MET A 57 -15.53 -1.12 8.22
N LEU A 58 -14.99 -1.31 9.42
CA LEU A 58 -14.30 -2.55 9.80
C LEU A 58 -15.23 -3.75 9.74
N TRP A 59 -16.45 -3.62 10.25
CA TRP A 59 -17.50 -4.65 10.18
C TRP A 59 -17.75 -5.05 8.73
N SER A 60 -18.03 -4.09 7.86
CA SER A 60 -18.30 -4.33 6.44
C SER A 60 -17.08 -4.92 5.73
N ALA A 61 -15.88 -4.41 5.98
CA ALA A 61 -14.65 -4.92 5.38
C ALA A 61 -14.41 -6.40 5.72
N CYS A 62 -14.64 -6.81 6.98
CA CYS A 62 -14.52 -8.21 7.39
C CYS A 62 -15.54 -9.12 6.68
N LEU A 63 -16.80 -8.69 6.62
CA LEU A 63 -17.86 -9.51 6.03
C LEU A 63 -17.74 -9.57 4.51
N LEU A 64 -17.45 -8.45 3.84
CA LEU A 64 -17.29 -8.40 2.38
C LEU A 64 -16.03 -9.14 1.91
N ALA A 65 -14.93 -9.03 2.66
CA ALA A 65 -13.75 -9.84 2.37
C ALA A 65 -14.06 -11.33 2.53
N THR A 66 -14.75 -11.72 3.61
CA THR A 66 -15.19 -13.11 3.79
C THR A 66 -16.09 -13.56 2.64
N ALA A 67 -17.05 -12.75 2.23
CA ALA A 67 -17.93 -13.04 1.09
C ALA A 67 -17.14 -13.24 -0.22
N ALA A 68 -16.12 -12.41 -0.46
CA ALA A 68 -15.23 -12.53 -1.61
C ALA A 68 -14.43 -13.84 -1.60
N TYR A 69 -13.87 -14.23 -0.44
CA TYR A 69 -13.17 -15.51 -0.30
C TYR A 69 -14.10 -16.71 -0.45
N VAL A 70 -15.30 -16.65 0.11
CA VAL A 70 -16.32 -17.71 -0.05
C VAL A 70 -16.64 -17.94 -1.53
N VAL A 71 -16.83 -16.87 -2.29
CA VAL A 71 -17.07 -16.96 -3.74
C VAL A 71 -15.85 -17.53 -4.45
N ASN A 72 -14.66 -17.03 -4.16
CA ASN A 72 -13.44 -17.47 -4.83
C ASN A 72 -13.16 -18.96 -4.56
N ASP A 73 -13.16 -19.38 -3.29
CA ASP A 73 -12.88 -20.77 -2.89
C ASP A 73 -13.91 -21.75 -3.49
N TRP A 74 -15.16 -21.32 -3.64
CA TRP A 74 -16.18 -22.20 -4.21
C TRP A 74 -16.03 -22.40 -5.71
N TYR A 75 -15.69 -21.34 -6.46
CA TYR A 75 -15.45 -21.44 -7.90
C TYR A 75 -14.10 -22.09 -8.23
N ASP A 76 -13.13 -22.08 -7.29
CA ASP A 76 -11.83 -22.72 -7.46
C ASP A 76 -11.74 -24.13 -6.87
N ARG A 77 -12.79 -24.64 -6.24
CA ARG A 77 -12.80 -25.90 -5.49
C ARG A 77 -12.22 -27.11 -6.24
N GLU A 78 -12.36 -27.18 -7.55
CA GLU A 78 -11.83 -28.26 -8.37
C GLU A 78 -10.32 -28.14 -8.57
N VAL A 79 -9.86 -26.93 -8.89
CA VAL A 79 -8.44 -26.60 -9.04
C VAL A 79 -7.72 -26.73 -7.70
N ASP A 80 -8.29 -26.19 -6.63
CA ASP A 80 -7.73 -26.23 -5.28
C ASP A 80 -7.60 -27.67 -4.75
N ARG A 81 -8.59 -28.55 -5.02
CA ARG A 81 -8.52 -30.00 -4.67
C ARG A 81 -7.38 -30.70 -5.42
N ALA A 82 -7.15 -30.36 -6.68
CA ALA A 82 -6.10 -30.98 -7.48
C ALA A 82 -4.69 -30.72 -6.92
N ILE A 83 -4.50 -29.61 -6.20
CA ILE A 83 -3.23 -29.25 -5.52
C ILE A 83 -3.23 -29.53 -4.02
N GLY A 84 -4.25 -30.26 -3.51
CA GLY A 84 -4.33 -30.66 -2.10
C GLY A 84 -4.69 -29.52 -1.14
N LYS A 85 -5.26 -28.41 -1.63
CA LYS A 85 -5.72 -27.30 -0.80
C LYS A 85 -7.14 -27.61 -0.30
N GLU A 86 -7.38 -27.38 0.98
CA GLU A 86 -8.68 -27.61 1.63
C GLU A 86 -9.30 -26.29 2.09
N SER A 87 -10.61 -26.14 1.87
CA SER A 87 -11.42 -25.04 2.39
C SER A 87 -12.79 -25.59 2.85
N ALA A 88 -13.32 -25.04 3.92
CA ALA A 88 -14.64 -25.41 4.44
C ALA A 88 -15.77 -25.19 3.40
N VAL A 89 -15.57 -24.28 2.46
CA VAL A 89 -16.54 -23.94 1.40
C VAL A 89 -16.66 -25.05 0.35
N MET A 90 -15.58 -25.80 0.11
CA MET A 90 -15.53 -26.81 -0.96
C MET A 90 -16.52 -27.96 -0.79
N ALA A 91 -16.94 -28.25 0.45
CA ALA A 91 -17.92 -29.27 0.76
C ALA A 91 -19.38 -28.77 0.71
N MET A 92 -19.58 -27.46 0.57
CA MET A 92 -20.91 -26.85 0.61
C MET A 92 -21.65 -27.01 -0.73
N ARG A 93 -23.00 -27.07 -0.67
CA ARG A 93 -23.84 -26.97 -1.86
C ARG A 93 -23.84 -25.52 -2.37
N GLY A 94 -23.94 -25.32 -3.69
CA GLY A 94 -23.95 -23.99 -4.30
C GLY A 94 -25.05 -23.06 -3.75
N SER A 95 -26.23 -23.59 -3.44
CA SER A 95 -27.32 -22.83 -2.81
C SER A 95 -26.96 -22.32 -1.41
N VAL A 96 -26.22 -23.12 -0.63
CA VAL A 96 -25.73 -22.73 0.71
C VAL A 96 -24.68 -21.63 0.58
N VAL A 97 -23.77 -21.76 -0.38
CA VAL A 97 -22.73 -20.73 -0.67
C VAL A 97 -23.39 -19.42 -1.12
N ALA A 98 -24.38 -19.48 -2.02
CA ALA A 98 -25.12 -18.30 -2.45
C ALA A 98 -25.88 -17.64 -1.28
N ALA A 99 -26.57 -18.42 -0.45
CA ALA A 99 -27.26 -17.91 0.74
C ALA A 99 -26.28 -17.28 1.74
N LEU A 100 -25.12 -17.91 1.98
CA LEU A 100 -24.07 -17.39 2.85
C LEU A 100 -23.52 -16.07 2.30
N HIS A 101 -23.22 -15.99 0.99
CA HIS A 101 -22.76 -14.77 0.35
C HIS A 101 -23.77 -13.62 0.53
N VAL A 102 -25.04 -13.86 0.22
CA VAL A 102 -26.12 -12.87 0.40
C VAL A 102 -26.24 -12.43 1.85
N ALA A 103 -26.21 -13.38 2.80
CA ALA A 103 -26.27 -13.06 4.23
C ALA A 103 -25.12 -12.19 4.69
N LEU A 104 -23.88 -12.46 4.24
CA LEU A 104 -22.69 -11.67 4.56
C LEU A 104 -22.80 -10.24 3.97
N VAL A 105 -23.27 -10.11 2.73
CA VAL A 105 -23.46 -8.81 2.06
C VAL A 105 -24.55 -7.99 2.78
N VAL A 106 -25.70 -8.61 3.09
CA VAL A 106 -26.78 -7.93 3.84
C VAL A 106 -26.29 -7.51 5.22
N ALA A 107 -25.63 -8.38 5.96
CA ALA A 107 -25.06 -8.03 7.27
C ALA A 107 -24.02 -6.92 7.19
N ALA A 108 -23.22 -6.87 6.12
CA ALA A 108 -22.26 -5.79 5.89
C ALA A 108 -22.94 -4.43 5.60
N ALA A 109 -24.14 -4.45 4.98
CA ALA A 109 -24.88 -3.25 4.65
C ALA A 109 -25.68 -2.67 5.85
N LEU A 110 -26.07 -3.49 6.83
CA LEU A 110 -26.96 -3.08 7.92
C LEU A 110 -26.50 -1.82 8.67
N PRO A 111 -25.25 -1.65 9.12
CA PRO A 111 -24.83 -0.45 9.83
C PRO A 111 -25.04 0.84 8.99
N TRP A 112 -24.88 0.74 7.68
CA TRP A 112 -24.96 1.85 6.76
C TRP A 112 -26.39 2.30 6.46
N LEU A 113 -27.36 1.40 6.60
CA LEU A 113 -28.78 1.76 6.52
C LEU A 113 -29.17 2.70 7.69
N VAL A 114 -28.51 2.56 8.85
CA VAL A 114 -28.74 3.41 10.03
C VAL A 114 -27.91 4.70 9.95
N LEU A 115 -26.64 4.62 9.50
CA LEU A 115 -25.73 5.76 9.44
C LEU A 115 -26.01 6.68 8.23
N GLY A 116 -26.74 6.20 7.25
CA GLY A 116 -26.99 6.88 5.98
C GLY A 116 -25.75 6.86 5.07
N LEU A 117 -25.96 6.62 3.79
CA LEU A 117 -24.92 6.68 2.77
C LEU A 117 -25.39 7.55 1.59
N THR A 118 -24.44 8.26 0.99
CA THR A 118 -24.65 8.95 -0.29
C THR A 118 -24.73 7.93 -1.43
N THR A 119 -25.24 8.36 -2.58
CA THR A 119 -25.29 7.54 -3.79
C THR A 119 -23.90 7.05 -4.18
N THR A 120 -22.87 7.92 -4.10
CA THR A 120 -21.47 7.56 -4.37
C THR A 120 -20.98 6.44 -3.48
N THR A 121 -21.34 6.46 -2.19
CA THR A 121 -20.95 5.42 -1.24
C THR A 121 -21.64 4.09 -1.56
N TRP A 122 -22.94 4.10 -1.93
CA TRP A 122 -23.64 2.88 -2.37
C TRP A 122 -23.09 2.29 -3.66
N VAL A 123 -22.67 3.13 -4.61
CA VAL A 123 -21.99 2.67 -5.85
C VAL A 123 -20.67 2.00 -5.51
N ALA A 124 -19.85 2.59 -4.60
CA ALA A 124 -18.60 1.99 -4.18
C ALA A 124 -18.84 0.67 -3.40
N PHE A 125 -19.86 0.61 -2.53
CA PHE A 125 -20.26 -0.63 -1.85
C PHE A 125 -20.67 -1.72 -2.84
N ALA A 126 -21.50 -1.38 -3.81
CA ALA A 126 -21.92 -2.30 -4.86
C ALA A 126 -20.73 -2.83 -5.67
N ALA A 127 -19.75 -1.98 -5.97
CA ALA A 127 -18.52 -2.41 -6.65
C ALA A 127 -17.76 -3.48 -5.84
N ILE A 128 -17.64 -3.32 -4.50
CA ILE A 128 -16.99 -4.33 -3.63
C ILE A 128 -17.75 -5.65 -3.66
N VAL A 129 -19.07 -5.64 -3.78
CA VAL A 129 -19.90 -6.85 -3.86
C VAL A 129 -19.81 -7.52 -5.24
N ILE A 130 -19.82 -6.73 -6.32
CA ILE A 130 -19.89 -7.24 -7.69
C ILE A 130 -18.52 -7.73 -8.19
N LEU A 131 -17.44 -7.00 -7.87
CA LEU A 131 -16.10 -7.32 -8.39
C LEU A 131 -15.62 -8.74 -8.07
N PRO A 132 -15.83 -9.33 -6.87
CA PRO A 132 -15.46 -10.71 -6.60
C PRO A 132 -16.23 -11.73 -7.45
N LEU A 133 -17.50 -11.44 -7.74
CA LEU A 133 -18.31 -12.28 -8.63
C LEU A 133 -17.80 -12.22 -10.06
N VAL A 134 -17.54 -11.02 -10.59
CA VAL A 134 -16.97 -10.81 -11.93
C VAL A 134 -15.58 -11.45 -12.04
N TYR A 135 -14.79 -11.38 -10.99
CA TYR A 135 -13.45 -11.97 -10.93
C TYR A 135 -13.48 -13.50 -10.96
N SER A 136 -14.35 -14.13 -10.15
CA SER A 136 -14.31 -15.58 -9.92
C SER A 136 -15.37 -16.37 -10.69
N ALA A 137 -16.58 -15.82 -10.94
CA ALA A 137 -17.73 -16.56 -11.45
C ALA A 137 -17.82 -16.57 -12.98
N PRO A 138 -18.19 -17.74 -13.59
CA PRO A 138 -18.59 -17.79 -14.99
C PRO A 138 -19.86 -16.95 -15.25
N PRO A 139 -20.08 -16.42 -16.45
CA PRO A 139 -19.24 -16.54 -17.65
C PRO A 139 -18.07 -15.54 -17.69
N LEU A 140 -18.00 -14.56 -16.77
CA LEU A 140 -17.01 -13.50 -16.80
C LEU A 140 -15.64 -14.01 -16.39
N ARG A 141 -15.50 -14.56 -15.20
CA ARG A 141 -14.28 -15.17 -14.63
C ARG A 141 -12.99 -14.46 -15.06
N TRP A 142 -12.91 -13.15 -14.76
CA TRP A 142 -11.83 -12.28 -15.26
C TRP A 142 -10.45 -12.70 -14.81
N LYS A 143 -10.32 -13.42 -13.69
CA LYS A 143 -9.03 -13.94 -13.22
C LYS A 143 -8.30 -14.82 -14.25
N THR A 144 -9.02 -15.46 -15.17
CA THR A 144 -8.40 -16.27 -16.24
C THR A 144 -8.21 -15.48 -17.54
N ARG A 145 -8.54 -14.17 -17.56
CA ARG A 145 -8.50 -13.32 -18.75
C ARG A 145 -7.28 -12.38 -18.79
N GLY A 146 -6.13 -12.83 -18.28
CA GLY A 146 -4.87 -12.09 -18.34
C GLY A 146 -4.94 -10.75 -17.61
N GLY A 147 -4.61 -9.65 -18.28
CA GLY A 147 -4.57 -8.32 -17.68
C GLY A 147 -5.87 -7.85 -17.03
N LEU A 148 -7.04 -8.34 -17.49
CA LEU A 148 -8.31 -8.05 -16.83
C LEU A 148 -8.38 -8.65 -15.43
N GLY A 149 -7.80 -9.84 -15.23
CA GLY A 149 -7.67 -10.44 -13.89
C GLY A 149 -6.85 -9.58 -12.95
N VAL A 150 -5.69 -9.11 -13.40
CA VAL A 150 -4.82 -8.23 -12.63
C VAL A 150 -5.52 -6.92 -12.24
N ILE A 151 -6.23 -6.27 -13.19
CA ILE A 151 -6.99 -5.04 -12.92
C ILE A 151 -8.15 -5.31 -11.96
N ALA A 152 -8.87 -6.40 -12.14
CA ALA A 152 -10.00 -6.76 -11.29
C ALA A 152 -9.56 -7.04 -9.86
N ASP A 153 -8.47 -7.81 -9.65
CA ASP A 153 -7.92 -8.07 -8.31
C ASP A 153 -7.47 -6.78 -7.63
N ALA A 154 -6.68 -5.96 -8.32
CA ALA A 154 -6.23 -4.67 -7.79
C ALA A 154 -7.42 -3.77 -7.39
N SER A 155 -8.48 -3.80 -8.20
CA SER A 155 -9.70 -3.01 -7.95
C SER A 155 -10.47 -3.53 -6.75
N LEU A 156 -10.74 -4.84 -6.68
CA LEU A 156 -11.52 -5.42 -5.58
C LEU A 156 -10.78 -5.38 -4.25
N ALA A 157 -9.46 -5.55 -4.27
CA ALA A 157 -8.66 -5.71 -3.06
C ALA A 157 -8.18 -4.37 -2.45
N HIS A 158 -8.10 -3.31 -3.25
CA HIS A 158 -7.54 -2.03 -2.83
C HIS A 158 -8.34 -0.81 -3.29
N LEU A 159 -8.62 -0.67 -4.60
CA LEU A 159 -9.21 0.55 -5.13
C LEU A 159 -10.67 0.75 -4.68
N ALA A 160 -11.53 -0.27 -4.81
CA ALA A 160 -12.93 -0.16 -4.42
C ALA A 160 -13.11 0.02 -2.90
N PRO A 161 -12.39 -0.70 -2.00
CA PRO A 161 -12.40 -0.41 -0.57
C PRO A 161 -11.93 1.01 -0.23
N ALA A 162 -10.89 1.53 -0.89
CA ALA A 162 -10.43 2.89 -0.69
C ALA A 162 -11.45 3.92 -1.15
N THR A 163 -12.11 3.69 -2.31
CA THR A 163 -13.20 4.54 -2.81
C THR A 163 -14.37 4.55 -1.82
N PHE A 164 -14.74 3.38 -1.30
CA PHE A 164 -15.80 3.26 -0.30
C PHE A 164 -15.43 4.01 0.99
N ALA A 165 -14.18 3.89 1.47
CA ALA A 165 -13.72 4.61 2.65
C ALA A 165 -13.81 6.14 2.45
N LEU A 166 -13.25 6.67 1.36
CA LEU A 166 -13.31 8.11 1.07
C LEU A 166 -14.76 8.60 0.96
N ALA A 167 -15.62 7.87 0.26
CA ALA A 167 -17.03 8.22 0.08
C ALA A 167 -17.82 8.16 1.40
N ALA A 168 -17.63 7.10 2.21
CA ALA A 168 -18.35 6.89 3.46
C ALA A 168 -18.02 7.94 4.52
N PHE A 169 -16.87 8.60 4.41
CA PHE A 169 -16.45 9.70 5.28
C PHE A 169 -16.61 11.08 4.63
N GLY A 170 -17.30 11.19 3.47
CA GLY A 170 -17.60 12.46 2.81
C GLY A 170 -16.43 13.07 2.04
N ALA A 171 -15.29 12.38 1.98
CA ALA A 171 -14.08 12.91 1.37
C ALA A 171 -14.06 12.87 -0.17
N LEU A 172 -15.14 12.42 -0.81
CA LEU A 172 -15.39 12.54 -2.25
C LEU A 172 -16.41 13.62 -2.63
N ASP A 173 -16.98 14.32 -1.64
CA ASP A 173 -17.80 15.50 -1.88
C ASP A 173 -16.86 16.70 -2.06
N LEU A 174 -16.39 16.87 -3.32
CA LEU A 174 -15.20 17.64 -3.67
C LEU A 174 -15.49 19.12 -3.99
N ASP A 175 -16.50 19.74 -3.36
CA ASP A 175 -16.90 21.12 -3.58
C ASP A 175 -15.75 22.10 -3.36
N ASP A 176 -15.20 22.63 -4.47
CA ASP A 176 -14.19 23.72 -4.58
C ASP A 176 -12.92 23.61 -3.69
N ARG A 177 -12.70 22.49 -2.99
CA ARG A 177 -11.56 22.28 -2.09
C ARG A 177 -10.40 21.53 -2.80
N MET A 178 -9.61 22.27 -3.55
CA MET A 178 -8.51 21.76 -4.37
C MET A 178 -7.58 20.80 -3.63
N ALA A 179 -7.14 21.15 -2.40
CA ALA A 179 -6.20 20.30 -1.66
C ALA A 179 -6.84 18.96 -1.27
N ALA A 180 -8.10 18.95 -0.82
CA ALA A 180 -8.85 17.74 -0.52
C ALA A 180 -9.04 16.86 -1.75
N THR A 181 -9.39 17.48 -2.89
CA THR A 181 -9.51 16.79 -4.18
C THR A 181 -8.21 16.10 -4.58
N VAL A 182 -7.07 16.81 -4.51
CA VAL A 182 -5.76 16.24 -4.82
C VAL A 182 -5.44 15.07 -3.90
N VAL A 183 -5.68 15.20 -2.60
CA VAL A 183 -5.46 14.13 -1.61
C VAL A 183 -6.33 12.91 -1.94
N ALA A 184 -7.63 13.10 -2.16
CA ALA A 184 -8.56 12.00 -2.46
C ALA A 184 -8.20 11.27 -3.75
N VAL A 185 -7.99 12.00 -4.85
CA VAL A 185 -7.63 11.41 -6.16
C VAL A 185 -6.27 10.71 -6.09
N ALA A 186 -5.27 11.33 -5.46
CA ALA A 186 -3.95 10.72 -5.30
C ALA A 186 -4.01 9.46 -4.42
N ALA A 187 -4.85 9.43 -3.38
CA ALA A 187 -5.06 8.24 -2.55
C ALA A 187 -5.69 7.09 -3.34
N LEU A 188 -6.62 7.36 -4.25
CA LEU A 188 -7.21 6.35 -5.13
C LEU A 188 -6.17 5.79 -6.12
N ILE A 189 -5.37 6.68 -6.74
CA ILE A 189 -4.29 6.25 -7.66
C ILE A 189 -3.25 5.42 -6.89
N TRP A 190 -2.86 5.84 -5.68
CA TRP A 190 -1.96 5.09 -4.81
C TRP A 190 -2.53 3.70 -4.47
N SER A 191 -3.79 3.62 -4.04
CA SER A 191 -4.45 2.36 -3.70
C SER A 191 -4.49 1.39 -4.88
N GLY A 192 -4.86 1.89 -6.08
CA GLY A 192 -4.85 1.10 -7.31
C GLY A 192 -3.45 0.60 -7.68
N ALA A 193 -2.43 1.44 -7.57
CA ALA A 193 -1.04 1.07 -7.87
C ALA A 193 -0.49 0.04 -6.86
N VAL A 194 -0.79 0.19 -5.56
CA VAL A 194 -0.47 -0.82 -4.53
C VAL A 194 -1.13 -2.15 -4.88
N GLY A 195 -2.41 -2.14 -5.27
CA GLY A 195 -3.13 -3.34 -5.68
C GLY A 195 -2.48 -4.02 -6.90
N LEU A 196 -2.16 -3.26 -7.94
CA LEU A 196 -1.48 -3.79 -9.13
C LEU A 196 -0.12 -4.41 -8.79
N ARG A 197 0.68 -3.76 -7.96
CA ARG A 197 1.98 -4.29 -7.56
C ARG A 197 1.83 -5.52 -6.65
N ALA A 198 0.79 -5.55 -5.82
CA ALA A 198 0.50 -6.68 -4.95
C ALA A 198 0.13 -7.94 -5.76
N ILE A 199 -0.80 -7.82 -6.71
CA ILE A 199 -1.21 -8.97 -7.52
C ILE A 199 -0.08 -9.45 -8.43
N ILE A 200 0.70 -8.55 -9.06
CA ILE A 200 1.88 -8.94 -9.83
C ILE A 200 2.87 -9.75 -8.98
N SER A 201 3.13 -9.29 -7.74
CA SER A 201 4.01 -9.98 -6.82
C SER A 201 3.45 -11.35 -6.40
N HIS A 202 2.15 -11.43 -6.18
CA HIS A 202 1.45 -12.66 -5.82
C HIS A 202 1.52 -13.70 -6.93
N GLU A 203 1.16 -13.33 -8.17
CA GLU A 203 1.25 -14.23 -9.33
C GLU A 203 2.69 -14.70 -9.64
N ILE A 204 3.72 -13.90 -9.30
CA ILE A 204 5.12 -14.33 -9.44
C ILE A 204 5.46 -15.43 -8.42
N VAL A 205 5.00 -15.29 -7.17
CA VAL A 205 5.25 -16.27 -6.10
C VAL A 205 4.50 -17.57 -6.37
N ASP A 206 3.26 -17.47 -6.82
CA ASP A 206 2.37 -18.62 -7.02
C ASP A 206 2.56 -19.30 -8.39
N LEU A 207 3.42 -18.76 -9.27
CA LEU A 207 3.56 -19.19 -10.67
C LEU A 207 3.73 -20.69 -10.85
N GLU A 208 4.52 -21.35 -10.02
CA GLU A 208 4.74 -22.79 -10.11
C GLU A 208 3.52 -23.58 -9.66
N ALA A 209 2.86 -23.15 -8.58
CA ALA A 209 1.63 -23.77 -8.11
C ALA A 209 0.50 -23.61 -9.13
N ASP A 210 0.37 -22.43 -9.75
CA ASP A 210 -0.61 -22.14 -10.80
C ASP A 210 -0.38 -23.02 -12.03
N ARG A 211 0.87 -23.21 -12.44
CA ARG A 211 1.21 -24.12 -13.57
C ARG A 211 0.84 -25.57 -13.27
N LEU A 212 1.14 -26.05 -12.07
CA LEU A 212 0.76 -27.41 -11.65
C LEU A 212 -0.76 -27.58 -11.59
N ALA A 213 -1.48 -26.52 -11.23
CA ALA A 213 -2.93 -26.51 -11.21
C ALA A 213 -3.58 -26.28 -12.60
N GLY A 214 -2.78 -26.08 -13.65
CA GLY A 214 -3.25 -25.79 -15.00
C GLY A 214 -3.89 -24.39 -15.14
N VAL A 215 -3.59 -23.47 -14.22
CA VAL A 215 -4.10 -22.09 -14.25
C VAL A 215 -3.13 -21.20 -15.00
N GLU A 216 -3.60 -20.59 -16.07
CA GLU A 216 -2.80 -19.66 -16.86
C GLU A 216 -3.03 -18.21 -16.39
N THR A 217 -2.17 -17.74 -15.48
CA THR A 217 -2.19 -16.36 -14.98
C THR A 217 -1.56 -15.37 -15.96
N TRP A 218 -1.74 -14.06 -15.71
CA TRP A 218 -1.13 -13.01 -16.55
C TRP A 218 0.40 -13.07 -16.52
N VAL A 219 1.00 -13.27 -15.34
CA VAL A 219 2.45 -13.45 -15.20
C VAL A 219 2.92 -14.70 -15.94
N GLY A 220 2.14 -15.80 -15.90
CA GLY A 220 2.40 -17.02 -16.67
C GLY A 220 2.51 -16.76 -18.17
N ARG A 221 1.63 -15.90 -18.71
CA ARG A 221 1.58 -15.52 -20.15
C ARG A 221 2.73 -14.61 -20.58
N ILE A 222 3.00 -13.53 -19.82
CA ILE A 222 3.99 -12.52 -20.22
C ILE A 222 5.41 -12.82 -19.76
N GLY A 223 5.56 -13.74 -18.81
CA GLY A 223 6.80 -14.15 -18.16
C GLY A 223 7.22 -13.23 -17.02
N VAL A 224 7.90 -13.82 -16.02
CA VAL A 224 8.35 -13.15 -14.78
C VAL A 224 9.19 -11.89 -15.07
N GLU A 225 10.09 -11.95 -16.06
CA GLU A 225 10.97 -10.80 -16.37
C GLU A 225 10.18 -9.57 -16.83
N ARG A 226 9.18 -9.76 -17.69
CA ARG A 226 8.32 -8.64 -18.16
C ARG A 226 7.43 -8.12 -17.03
N ALA A 227 6.84 -9.03 -16.25
CA ALA A 227 6.02 -8.68 -15.09
C ALA A 227 6.81 -7.88 -14.06
N THR A 228 8.02 -8.34 -13.69
CA THR A 228 8.94 -7.62 -12.80
C THR A 228 9.32 -6.26 -13.36
N ARG A 229 9.57 -6.16 -14.67
CA ARG A 229 9.91 -4.90 -15.32
C ARG A 229 8.75 -3.90 -15.27
N LEU A 230 7.53 -4.34 -15.56
CA LEU A 230 6.33 -3.51 -15.47
C LEU A 230 6.04 -3.08 -14.02
N GLY A 231 6.06 -4.02 -13.06
CA GLY A 231 5.88 -3.70 -11.64
C GLY A 231 6.90 -2.69 -11.12
N THR A 232 8.18 -2.85 -11.50
CA THR A 232 9.27 -1.98 -11.03
C THR A 232 9.32 -0.63 -11.72
N TRP A 233 9.05 -0.57 -13.03
CA TRP A 233 9.35 0.61 -13.83
C TRP A 233 8.12 1.39 -14.28
N ALA A 234 6.93 0.80 -14.17
CA ALA A 234 5.67 1.48 -14.45
C ALA A 234 4.82 1.65 -13.19
N VAL A 235 4.48 0.54 -12.50
CA VAL A 235 3.53 0.58 -11.37
C VAL A 235 4.13 1.27 -10.15
N PHE A 236 5.32 0.87 -9.72
CA PHE A 236 5.95 1.42 -8.51
C PHE A 236 6.24 2.93 -8.57
N PRO A 237 6.70 3.52 -9.69
CA PRO A 237 6.79 4.96 -9.80
C PRO A 237 5.46 5.70 -9.65
N VAL A 238 4.38 5.14 -10.21
CA VAL A 238 3.03 5.71 -10.05
C VAL A 238 2.60 5.65 -8.58
N GLU A 239 2.84 4.54 -7.91
CA GLU A 239 2.57 4.37 -6.47
C GLU A 239 3.31 5.41 -5.63
N LEU A 240 4.63 5.58 -5.86
CA LEU A 240 5.43 6.56 -5.14
C LEU A 240 5.01 8.01 -5.43
N MET A 241 4.69 8.30 -6.69
CA MET A 241 4.20 9.63 -7.08
C MET A 241 2.89 9.96 -6.38
N ALA A 242 1.94 9.03 -6.43
CA ALA A 242 0.64 9.20 -5.83
C ALA A 242 0.75 9.37 -4.30
N LEU A 243 1.53 8.52 -3.62
CA LEU A 243 1.78 8.67 -2.18
C LEU A 243 2.46 10.00 -1.85
N SER A 244 3.42 10.43 -2.66
CA SER A 244 4.07 11.74 -2.49
C SER A 244 3.09 12.89 -2.67
N CYS A 245 2.19 12.81 -3.65
CA CYS A 245 1.12 13.79 -3.84
C CYS A 245 0.17 13.83 -2.63
N VAL A 246 -0.24 12.67 -2.10
CA VAL A 246 -1.03 12.59 -0.86
C VAL A 246 -0.33 13.34 0.26
N VAL A 247 0.92 12.99 0.55
CA VAL A 247 1.67 13.54 1.69
C VAL A 247 1.91 15.04 1.55
N VAL A 248 2.25 15.51 0.35
CA VAL A 248 2.51 16.94 0.08
C VAL A 248 1.21 17.75 0.14
N ALA A 249 0.12 17.26 -0.47
CA ALA A 249 -1.16 17.95 -0.43
C ALA A 249 -1.78 17.93 0.97
N LEU A 250 -1.58 16.84 1.73
CA LEU A 250 -2.03 16.71 3.12
C LEU A 250 -1.35 17.73 4.05
N ALA A 251 -0.16 18.24 3.69
CA ALA A 251 0.51 19.29 4.45
C ALA A 251 -0.29 20.61 4.50
N ALA A 252 -1.28 20.80 3.63
CA ALA A 252 -2.23 21.93 3.74
C ALA A 252 -3.17 21.81 4.97
N PHE A 253 -3.34 20.61 5.52
CA PHE A 253 -4.15 20.31 6.70
C PHE A 253 -3.26 20.04 7.92
N THR A 254 -2.22 19.23 7.76
CA THR A 254 -1.24 18.88 8.79
C THR A 254 0.08 18.41 8.17
N ALA A 255 1.20 18.91 8.69
CA ALA A 255 2.53 18.49 8.25
C ALA A 255 3.04 17.21 8.96
N VAL A 256 2.32 16.73 9.99
CA VAL A 256 2.78 15.62 10.84
C VAL A 256 3.06 14.34 10.04
N PRO A 257 2.19 13.86 9.13
CA PRO A 257 2.50 12.68 8.33
C PRO A 257 3.76 12.86 7.48
N MET A 258 3.95 14.02 6.88
CA MET A 258 5.12 14.32 6.05
C MET A 258 6.41 14.24 6.88
N VAL A 259 6.42 14.82 8.07
CA VAL A 259 7.59 14.79 8.98
C VAL A 259 7.90 13.36 9.43
N LEU A 260 6.88 12.59 9.85
CA LEU A 260 7.04 11.21 10.29
C LEU A 260 7.54 10.30 9.16
N LEU A 261 6.98 10.44 7.95
CA LEU A 261 7.41 9.66 6.79
C LEU A 261 8.84 10.00 6.38
N ALA A 262 9.20 11.29 6.39
CA ALA A 262 10.57 11.72 6.12
C ALA A 262 11.55 11.19 7.18
N ALA A 263 11.20 11.28 8.47
CA ALA A 263 12.02 10.74 9.56
C ALA A 263 12.21 9.22 9.43
N THR A 264 11.15 8.48 9.08
CA THR A 264 11.22 7.03 8.84
C THR A 264 12.14 6.71 7.66
N ALA A 265 12.02 7.44 6.56
CA ALA A 265 12.89 7.26 5.38
C ALA A 265 14.37 7.51 5.72
N VAL A 266 14.66 8.56 6.51
CA VAL A 266 16.01 8.86 6.99
C VAL A 266 16.52 7.75 7.92
N ALA A 267 15.70 7.29 8.87
CA ALA A 267 16.06 6.20 9.78
C ALA A 267 16.38 4.90 9.01
N MET A 268 15.57 4.55 8.01
CA MET A 268 15.81 3.40 7.12
C MET A 268 17.12 3.55 6.33
N ALA A 269 17.38 4.73 5.79
CA ALA A 269 18.62 5.01 5.06
C ALA A 269 19.85 4.87 5.96
N LEU A 270 19.79 5.40 7.19
CA LEU A 270 20.85 5.28 8.20
C LEU A 270 21.06 3.82 8.63
N ALA A 271 19.99 3.06 8.88
CA ALA A 271 20.07 1.64 9.24
C ALA A 271 20.74 0.82 8.12
N ARG A 272 20.42 1.12 6.88
CA ARG A 272 21.05 0.48 5.72
C ARG A 272 22.53 0.87 5.58
N PHE A 273 22.85 2.15 5.78
CA PHE A 273 24.24 2.63 5.76
C PHE A 273 25.09 1.96 6.86
N ALA A 274 24.54 1.81 8.06
CA ALA A 274 25.22 1.15 9.18
C ALA A 274 25.29 -0.38 9.04
N GLY A 275 24.76 -0.97 7.97
CA GLY A 275 24.72 -2.43 7.77
C GLY A 275 23.77 -3.16 8.72
N ALA A 276 22.91 -2.41 9.42
CA ALA A 276 21.89 -2.97 10.33
C ALA A 276 20.67 -3.52 9.59
N TRP A 277 20.51 -3.18 8.32
CA TRP A 277 19.42 -3.66 7.47
C TRP A 277 19.93 -4.75 6.51
N VAL A 278 19.51 -5.97 6.74
CA VAL A 278 19.99 -7.16 6.00
C VAL A 278 19.00 -7.62 4.93
N GLU A 279 17.75 -7.16 4.96
CA GLU A 279 16.70 -7.65 4.08
C GLU A 279 16.82 -7.13 2.64
N PRO A 280 16.59 -8.00 1.63
CA PRO A 280 16.53 -7.56 0.24
C PRO A 280 15.34 -6.62 0.03
N MET A 281 15.58 -5.44 -0.53
CA MET A 281 14.55 -4.48 -0.91
C MET A 281 14.14 -4.76 -2.35
N LEU A 282 13.20 -5.68 -2.54
CA LEU A 282 12.62 -5.97 -3.84
C LEU A 282 11.42 -5.06 -4.08
N VAL A 283 11.29 -4.54 -5.28
CA VAL A 283 10.11 -3.75 -5.70
C VAL A 283 8.94 -4.67 -6.03
N VAL A 284 9.24 -5.83 -6.56
CA VAL A 284 8.30 -6.90 -6.88
C VAL A 284 8.88 -8.21 -6.35
N SER A 285 8.06 -9.13 -5.90
CA SER A 285 8.48 -10.45 -5.41
C SER A 285 9.32 -11.22 -6.45
N THR A 286 10.11 -12.15 -5.95
CA THR A 286 10.66 -13.25 -6.75
C THR A 286 9.93 -14.55 -6.38
N PRO A 287 10.07 -15.63 -7.16
CA PRO A 287 9.45 -16.92 -6.81
C PRO A 287 9.84 -17.46 -5.41
N THR A 288 10.97 -17.00 -4.87
CA THR A 288 11.51 -17.45 -3.59
C THR A 288 11.44 -16.39 -2.48
N THR A 289 11.00 -15.19 -2.76
CA THR A 289 11.01 -14.07 -1.80
C THR A 289 9.78 -13.19 -1.96
N GLU A 290 8.93 -13.18 -0.93
CA GLU A 290 7.69 -12.38 -0.88
C GLU A 290 7.87 -10.98 -0.29
N ARG A 291 9.08 -10.62 0.14
CA ARG A 291 9.33 -9.35 0.84
C ARG A 291 9.44 -8.20 -0.15
N VAL A 292 8.38 -7.42 -0.21
CA VAL A 292 8.22 -6.31 -1.16
C VAL A 292 8.41 -4.98 -0.44
N LEU A 293 9.18 -4.11 -1.06
CA LEU A 293 9.47 -2.75 -0.60
C LEU A 293 8.17 -1.98 -0.32
N LEU A 294 8.08 -1.32 0.83
CA LEU A 294 6.96 -0.55 1.37
C LEU A 294 5.73 -1.37 1.80
N PHE A 295 5.54 -2.64 1.42
CA PHE A 295 4.38 -3.39 1.87
C PHE A 295 4.36 -3.60 3.39
N LEU A 296 5.51 -3.88 4.00
CA LEU A 296 5.62 -3.94 5.46
C LEU A 296 5.31 -2.59 6.10
N PHE A 297 5.76 -1.50 5.49
CA PHE A 297 5.47 -0.15 5.93
C PHE A 297 3.96 0.16 5.87
N TYR A 298 3.27 -0.25 4.81
CA TYR A 298 1.82 -0.06 4.67
C TYR A 298 0.98 -0.86 5.66
N ARG A 299 1.51 -1.97 6.17
CA ARG A 299 0.82 -2.83 7.15
C ARG A 299 0.69 -2.19 8.54
N PHE A 300 1.44 -1.13 8.83
CA PHE A 300 1.40 -0.47 10.15
C PHE A 300 1.77 1.03 10.10
N TRP A 301 2.96 1.36 9.62
CA TRP A 301 3.53 2.70 9.79
C TRP A 301 2.78 3.81 9.04
N LEU A 302 2.25 3.52 7.88
CA LEU A 302 1.49 4.50 7.10
C LEU A 302 0.20 4.90 7.82
N GLY A 303 -0.56 3.92 8.32
CA GLY A 303 -1.75 4.18 9.12
C GLY A 303 -1.43 4.91 10.42
N ALA A 304 -0.34 4.54 11.11
CA ALA A 304 0.12 5.23 12.30
C ALA A 304 0.49 6.70 12.03
N ALA A 305 1.15 6.99 10.89
CA ALA A 305 1.51 8.35 10.51
C ALA A 305 0.27 9.22 10.20
N PHE A 306 -0.73 8.65 9.51
CA PHE A 306 -1.98 9.38 9.24
C PHE A 306 -2.85 9.52 10.51
N LEU A 307 -2.87 8.53 11.40
CA LEU A 307 -3.52 8.65 12.71
C LEU A 307 -2.85 9.77 13.56
N ALA A 308 -1.53 9.84 13.56
CA ALA A 308 -0.82 10.93 14.23
C ALA A 308 -1.15 12.30 13.61
N GLY A 309 -1.28 12.37 12.29
CA GLY A 309 -1.76 13.56 11.58
C GLY A 309 -3.19 13.94 11.98
N LEU A 310 -4.08 12.97 12.08
CA LEU A 310 -5.46 13.17 12.52
C LEU A 310 -5.53 13.68 13.98
N ILE A 311 -4.71 13.12 14.88
CA ILE A 311 -4.59 13.59 16.27
C ILE A 311 -4.06 15.03 16.34
N ALA A 312 -3.18 15.42 15.43
CA ALA A 312 -2.68 16.80 15.38
C ALA A 312 -3.74 17.80 14.91
N VAL A 313 -4.71 17.37 14.09
CA VAL A 313 -5.86 18.18 13.67
C VAL A 313 -6.93 18.21 14.76
N GLU A 314 -7.25 17.05 15.32
CA GLU A 314 -8.28 16.87 16.34
C GLU A 314 -7.76 15.93 17.46
N PRO A 315 -7.27 16.49 18.59
CA PRO A 315 -6.61 15.72 19.65
C PRO A 315 -7.47 14.62 20.28
N ALA A 316 -8.80 14.71 20.21
CA ALA A 316 -9.69 13.71 20.78
C ALA A 316 -9.54 12.33 20.11
N PHE A 317 -8.98 12.25 18.88
CA PHE A 317 -8.66 10.99 18.20
C PHE A 317 -7.51 10.20 18.87
N VAL A 318 -6.83 10.73 19.88
CA VAL A 318 -5.89 9.96 20.69
C VAL A 318 -6.55 8.69 21.28
N THR A 319 -7.87 8.73 21.51
CA THR A 319 -8.68 7.59 21.98
C THR A 319 -8.70 6.41 20.98
N VAL A 320 -8.40 6.64 19.71
CA VAL A 320 -8.32 5.60 18.68
C VAL A 320 -6.98 4.83 18.73
N VAL A 321 -5.92 5.41 19.32
CA VAL A 321 -4.58 4.78 19.38
C VAL A 321 -4.60 3.39 20.02
N PRO A 322 -5.20 3.18 21.21
CA PRO A 322 -5.26 1.83 21.79
C PRO A 322 -5.96 0.82 20.88
N VAL A 323 -7.04 1.22 20.22
CA VAL A 323 -7.78 0.36 19.28
C VAL A 323 -6.89 -0.01 18.10
N TYR A 324 -6.20 0.96 17.50
CA TYR A 324 -5.28 0.72 16.39
C TYR A 324 -4.15 -0.25 16.79
N LEU A 325 -3.55 -0.05 17.95
CA LEU A 325 -2.50 -0.93 18.48
C LEU A 325 -3.00 -2.35 18.75
N ILE A 326 -4.23 -2.52 19.28
CA ILE A 326 -4.84 -3.83 19.50
C ILE A 326 -5.11 -4.54 18.17
N LEU A 327 -5.70 -3.85 17.20
CA LEU A 327 -6.02 -4.41 15.88
C LEU A 327 -4.78 -4.93 15.13
N PHE A 328 -3.64 -4.28 15.32
CA PHE A 328 -2.39 -4.62 14.65
C PHE A 328 -1.29 -5.08 15.61
N PHE A 329 -1.63 -5.54 16.82
CA PHE A 329 -0.66 -5.89 17.87
C PHE A 329 0.47 -6.83 17.40
N PRO A 330 0.21 -7.93 16.67
CA PRO A 330 1.29 -8.79 16.19
C PRO A 330 2.27 -8.05 15.26
N VAL A 331 1.72 -7.28 14.32
CA VAL A 331 2.54 -6.49 13.37
C VAL A 331 3.27 -5.37 14.09
N ALA A 332 2.59 -4.63 14.98
CA ALA A 332 3.19 -3.57 15.77
C ALA A 332 4.35 -4.07 16.63
N ARG A 333 4.17 -5.21 17.30
CA ARG A 333 5.22 -5.85 18.11
C ARG A 333 6.45 -6.19 17.26
N ASP A 334 6.24 -6.79 16.11
CA ASP A 334 7.33 -7.23 15.24
C ASP A 334 8.05 -6.04 14.60
N GLU A 335 7.29 -5.03 14.16
CA GLU A 335 7.82 -3.78 13.63
C GLU A 335 8.60 -2.97 14.69
N LEU A 336 8.04 -2.80 15.89
CA LEU A 336 8.72 -2.11 16.99
C LEU A 336 10.00 -2.85 17.43
N THR A 337 9.94 -4.18 17.47
CA THR A 337 11.12 -5.02 17.78
C THR A 337 12.19 -4.84 16.70
N SER A 338 11.79 -4.83 15.42
CA SER A 338 12.68 -4.59 14.28
C SER A 338 13.28 -3.18 14.31
N LEU A 339 12.48 -2.17 14.67
CA LEU A 339 12.93 -0.79 14.83
C LEU A 339 13.96 -0.68 15.96
N VAL A 340 13.71 -1.28 17.13
CA VAL A 340 14.66 -1.29 18.26
C VAL A 340 15.95 -2.00 17.88
N ARG A 341 15.87 -3.18 17.28
CA ARG A 341 17.06 -3.94 16.82
C ARG A 341 17.84 -3.15 15.76
N GLY A 342 17.13 -2.55 14.78
CA GLY A 342 17.74 -1.71 13.76
C GLY A 342 18.42 -0.47 14.34
N THR A 343 17.78 0.20 15.31
CA THR A 343 18.35 1.37 15.99
C THR A 343 19.60 0.97 16.79
N VAL A 344 19.53 -0.09 17.59
CA VAL A 344 20.67 -0.61 18.35
C VAL A 344 21.81 -1.03 17.39
N GLY A 345 21.49 -1.71 16.31
CA GLY A 345 22.45 -2.09 15.26
C GLY A 345 23.08 -0.87 14.59
N THR A 346 22.28 0.16 14.29
CA THR A 346 22.74 1.42 13.70
C THR A 346 23.70 2.14 14.67
N VAL A 347 23.32 2.30 15.94
CA VAL A 347 24.16 2.93 16.96
C VAL A 347 25.47 2.16 17.14
N ARG A 348 25.42 0.83 17.24
CA ARG A 348 26.63 -0.01 17.32
C ARG A 348 27.49 0.09 16.07
N GLY A 349 26.89 0.11 14.88
CA GLY A 349 27.60 0.27 13.62
C GLY A 349 28.28 1.63 13.51
N LEU A 350 27.57 2.70 13.86
CA LEU A 350 28.15 4.06 13.91
C LEU A 350 29.24 4.18 14.98
N ALA A 351 29.02 3.65 16.18
CA ALA A 351 30.04 3.62 17.24
C ALA A 351 31.29 2.83 16.80
N TRP A 352 31.09 1.70 16.10
CA TRP A 352 32.19 0.92 15.53
C TRP A 352 32.97 1.70 14.45
N ILE A 353 32.28 2.47 13.61
CA ILE A 353 32.90 3.36 12.61
C ILE A 353 33.70 4.48 13.31
N ILE A 354 33.15 5.07 14.37
CA ILE A 354 33.76 6.23 15.08
C ILE A 354 34.88 5.82 16.03
N TYR A 355 34.67 4.76 16.81
CA TYR A 355 35.56 4.41 17.94
C TYR A 355 36.38 3.12 17.78
N GLY A 356 36.10 2.30 16.78
CA GLY A 356 36.67 0.97 16.67
C GLY A 356 37.94 0.87 15.83
N LYS A 357 38.57 -0.32 15.88
CA LYS A 357 39.65 -0.76 14.97
C LYS A 357 39.30 -0.59 13.49
N GLY A 358 38.06 -0.21 13.20
CA GLY A 358 37.50 0.18 11.93
C GLY A 358 38.20 1.37 11.29
N ILE A 359 38.75 2.33 12.04
CA ILE A 359 39.48 3.45 11.43
C ILE A 359 40.69 2.94 10.63
N ARG A 360 41.37 1.89 11.06
CA ARG A 360 42.49 1.30 10.29
C ARG A 360 42.04 0.46 9.10
N ARG A 361 40.92 -0.26 9.19
CA ARG A 361 40.29 -0.96 8.04
C ARG A 361 39.41 -0.04 7.19
N ALA A 362 38.75 0.95 7.80
CA ALA A 362 38.05 1.99 7.12
C ALA A 362 38.96 2.91 6.31
N GLY A 363 40.24 3.05 6.71
CA GLY A 363 41.25 3.75 5.90
C GLY A 363 41.33 3.22 4.46
N ASN A 364 41.21 1.92 4.28
CA ASN A 364 41.12 1.31 2.95
C ASN A 364 39.72 1.35 2.37
N TRP A 365 38.67 1.27 3.19
CA TRP A 365 37.28 1.35 2.76
C TRP A 365 36.83 2.79 2.50
N SER A 366 37.28 3.75 3.34
CA SER A 366 37.01 5.18 3.20
C SER A 366 37.68 5.81 1.99
N ARG A 367 38.85 5.33 1.55
CA ARG A 367 39.51 5.83 0.33
C ARG A 367 38.73 5.50 -0.94
N TYR A 368 37.92 4.40 -0.97
CA TYR A 368 37.30 3.92 -2.21
C TYR A 368 35.76 3.97 -2.22
N ARG A 369 35.10 4.11 -1.07
CA ARG A 369 33.63 4.00 -1.00
C ARG A 369 32.92 5.13 -0.26
N LEU A 370 33.49 5.69 0.82
CA LEU A 370 32.86 6.78 1.60
C LEU A 370 32.58 8.04 0.76
N PRO A 371 33.49 8.52 -0.12
CA PRO A 371 33.20 9.68 -0.95
C PRO A 371 32.03 9.45 -1.94
N GLU A 372 31.91 8.25 -2.52
CA GLU A 372 30.79 7.91 -3.43
C GLU A 372 29.46 7.83 -2.69
N TYR A 373 29.44 7.25 -1.48
CA TYR A 373 28.22 7.16 -0.68
C TYR A 373 27.85 8.48 0.00
N ALA A 374 28.82 9.21 0.53
CA ALA A 374 28.58 10.54 1.12
C ALA A 374 28.08 11.54 0.06
N SER A 375 28.62 11.50 -1.15
CA SER A 375 28.13 12.32 -2.27
C SER A 375 26.75 11.88 -2.74
N ALA A 376 26.45 10.59 -2.74
CA ALA A 376 25.13 10.06 -3.11
C ALA A 376 24.06 10.37 -2.05
N VAL A 377 24.39 10.24 -0.75
CA VAL A 377 23.50 10.60 0.36
C VAL A 377 23.33 12.11 0.44
N GLY A 378 24.42 12.89 0.30
CA GLY A 378 24.37 14.35 0.24
C GLY A 378 23.58 14.86 -0.97
N ALA A 379 23.76 14.24 -2.14
CA ALA A 379 22.98 14.56 -3.34
C ALA A 379 21.51 14.17 -3.18
N ALA A 380 21.21 13.02 -2.56
CA ALA A 380 19.83 12.59 -2.28
C ALA A 380 19.16 13.50 -1.24
N ALA A 381 19.85 13.86 -0.15
CA ALA A 381 19.34 14.76 0.88
C ALA A 381 19.13 16.20 0.33
N ALA A 382 20.10 16.73 -0.41
CA ALA A 382 19.99 18.03 -1.06
C ALA A 382 18.89 18.02 -2.13
N TRP A 383 18.69 16.90 -2.80
CA TRP A 383 17.65 16.70 -3.80
C TRP A 383 16.26 16.63 -3.18
N ILE A 384 16.06 15.84 -2.09
CA ILE A 384 14.83 15.80 -1.29
C ILE A 384 14.52 17.21 -0.76
N GLY A 385 15.52 17.92 -0.21
CA GLY A 385 15.36 19.27 0.31
C GLY A 385 14.93 20.27 -0.75
N ARG A 386 15.51 20.23 -1.96
CA ARG A 386 15.10 21.09 -3.09
C ARG A 386 13.71 20.71 -3.62
N GLY A 387 13.40 19.43 -3.64
CA GLY A 387 12.09 18.93 -4.06
C GLY A 387 10.96 19.38 -3.13
N VAL A 388 11.17 19.24 -1.84
CA VAL A 388 10.23 19.71 -0.81
C VAL A 388 10.10 21.24 -0.86
N ALA A 389 11.20 21.99 -0.97
CA ALA A 389 11.17 23.44 -1.06
C ALA A 389 10.46 23.93 -2.35
N SER A 390 10.69 23.28 -3.50
CA SER A 390 10.03 23.64 -4.75
C SER A 390 8.55 23.28 -4.75
N ALA A 391 8.17 22.16 -4.18
CA ALA A 391 6.77 21.75 -4.02
C ALA A 391 6.03 22.66 -3.03
N ALA A 392 6.63 23.01 -1.90
CA ALA A 392 6.08 23.96 -0.93
C ALA A 392 5.91 25.36 -1.54
N THR A 393 6.90 25.81 -2.34
CA THR A 393 6.84 27.11 -3.03
C THR A 393 5.81 27.12 -4.16
N ALA A 394 5.63 26.01 -4.86
CA ALA A 394 4.60 25.85 -5.89
C ALA A 394 3.19 25.79 -5.28
N ALA A 395 3.03 25.04 -4.18
CA ALA A 395 1.79 24.99 -3.43
C ALA A 395 1.43 26.36 -2.82
N GLY A 396 2.40 27.07 -2.22
CA GLY A 396 2.22 28.41 -1.68
C GLY A 396 1.83 29.45 -2.75
N ARG A 397 2.41 29.37 -3.96
CA ARG A 397 2.03 30.23 -5.09
C ARG A 397 0.66 29.89 -5.65
N GLY A 398 0.30 28.61 -5.69
CA GLY A 398 -1.04 28.15 -6.11
C GLY A 398 -2.12 28.62 -5.13
N LEU A 399 -1.86 28.54 -3.82
CA LEU A 399 -2.76 29.03 -2.77
C LEU A 399 -2.88 30.56 -2.78
N ALA A 400 -1.79 31.29 -2.97
CA ALA A 400 -1.81 32.75 -3.08
C ALA A 400 -2.55 33.24 -4.34
N ALA A 401 -2.40 32.55 -5.46
CA ALA A 401 -3.15 32.82 -6.69
C ALA A 401 -4.64 32.50 -6.55
N GLY A 402 -4.99 31.43 -5.82
CA GLY A 402 -6.37 31.10 -5.48
C GLY A 402 -7.03 32.13 -4.56
N ALA A 403 -6.32 32.61 -3.52
CA ALA A 403 -6.81 33.61 -2.57
C ALA A 403 -7.03 34.99 -3.21
N THR A 404 -6.20 35.37 -4.19
CA THR A 404 -6.38 36.62 -4.95
C THR A 404 -7.47 36.53 -6.02
N ALA A 405 -7.81 35.32 -6.50
CA ALA A 405 -8.89 35.09 -7.46
C ALA A 405 -10.29 35.14 -6.84
N THR A 406 -10.44 34.74 -5.57
CA THR A 406 -11.71 34.84 -4.82
C THR A 406 -12.17 36.30 -4.62
N GLY A 407 -11.28 37.29 -4.76
CA GLY A 407 -11.62 38.72 -4.72
C GLY A 407 -12.12 39.32 -6.04
N ARG A 408 -12.10 38.60 -7.17
CA ARG A 408 -12.43 39.14 -8.51
C ARG A 408 -13.33 38.23 -9.36
N GLY A 409 -14.48 37.80 -8.81
CA GLY A 409 -15.56 37.21 -9.59
C GLY A 409 -15.35 35.75 -10.02
N LEU A 410 -16.35 34.91 -9.73
CA LEU A 410 -16.41 33.46 -9.87
C LEU A 410 -16.09 32.89 -11.28
N ALA A 411 -16.30 33.64 -12.34
CA ALA A 411 -16.07 33.16 -13.73
C ALA A 411 -14.59 33.16 -14.15
N ALA A 412 -13.73 33.99 -13.54
CA ALA A 412 -12.30 34.01 -13.80
C ALA A 412 -11.51 33.01 -12.92
N GLY A 413 -12.10 32.55 -11.82
CA GLY A 413 -11.48 31.65 -10.83
C GLY A 413 -11.20 30.25 -11.39
N THR A 414 -12.12 29.69 -12.17
CA THR A 414 -11.99 28.33 -12.73
C THR A 414 -10.85 28.23 -13.75
N SER A 415 -10.65 29.26 -14.57
CA SER A 415 -9.55 29.27 -15.57
C SER A 415 -8.17 29.59 -14.95
N ALA A 416 -8.11 30.29 -13.84
CA ALA A 416 -6.86 30.54 -13.10
C ALA A 416 -6.47 29.33 -12.25
N ALA A 417 -7.44 28.66 -11.62
CA ALA A 417 -7.25 27.43 -10.86
C ALA A 417 -6.79 26.27 -11.78
N SER A 418 -7.39 26.12 -12.96
CA SER A 418 -6.99 25.11 -13.95
C SER A 418 -5.58 25.37 -14.52
N ARG A 419 -5.20 26.64 -14.74
CA ARG A 419 -3.82 27.02 -15.12
C ARG A 419 -2.82 26.79 -14.00
N GLY A 420 -3.18 27.08 -12.74
CA GLY A 420 -2.35 26.78 -11.56
C GLY A 420 -2.10 25.29 -11.38
N LEU A 421 -3.13 24.47 -11.60
CA LEU A 421 -3.04 23.01 -11.63
C LEU A 421 -2.14 22.49 -12.74
N GLY A 422 -2.27 23.01 -13.96
CA GLY A 422 -1.43 22.65 -15.09
C GLY A 422 0.04 22.99 -14.84
N ILE A 423 0.33 24.12 -14.19
CA ILE A 423 1.70 24.52 -13.80
C ILE A 423 2.24 23.64 -12.68
N ALA A 424 1.44 23.34 -11.65
CA ALA A 424 1.83 22.46 -10.55
C ALA A 424 2.01 21.02 -11.03
N ALA A 425 1.06 20.48 -11.80
CA ALA A 425 1.16 19.14 -12.39
C ALA A 425 2.34 19.05 -13.37
N GLY A 426 2.58 20.07 -14.18
CA GLY A 426 3.73 20.15 -15.07
C GLY A 426 5.07 20.27 -14.31
N ALA A 427 5.13 21.00 -13.21
CA ALA A 427 6.32 21.10 -12.35
C ALA A 427 6.59 19.76 -11.62
N ILE A 428 5.55 19.12 -11.08
CA ILE A 428 5.60 17.79 -10.47
C ILE A 428 6.01 16.76 -11.54
N GLY A 429 5.40 16.78 -12.72
CA GLY A 429 5.74 15.88 -13.82
C GLY A 429 7.20 16.03 -14.28
N ARG A 430 7.70 17.27 -14.51
CA ARG A 430 9.11 17.53 -14.87
C ARG A 430 10.07 17.11 -13.76
N PHE A 431 9.73 17.36 -12.51
CA PHE A 431 10.48 16.91 -11.34
C PHE A 431 10.61 15.40 -11.34
N PHE A 432 9.52 14.66 -11.53
CA PHE A 432 9.53 13.20 -11.55
C PHE A 432 10.24 12.62 -12.76
N VAL A 433 10.07 13.16 -13.96
CA VAL A 433 10.79 12.72 -15.17
C VAL A 433 12.30 12.93 -15.01
N SER A 434 12.73 14.10 -14.51
CA SER A 434 14.14 14.39 -14.20
C SER A 434 14.71 13.43 -13.16
N THR A 435 13.94 13.20 -12.09
CA THR A 435 14.27 12.29 -11.00
C THR A 435 14.39 10.87 -11.47
N TRP A 436 13.35 10.40 -12.15
CA TRP A 436 13.31 9.06 -12.69
C TRP A 436 14.47 8.77 -13.62
N SER A 437 14.80 9.72 -14.49
CA SER A 437 15.96 9.58 -15.38
C SER A 437 17.28 9.48 -14.61
N THR A 438 17.38 10.15 -13.46
CA THR A 438 18.57 10.13 -12.59
C THR A 438 18.65 8.84 -11.77
N VAL A 439 17.54 8.42 -11.16
CA VAL A 439 17.43 7.14 -10.43
C VAL A 439 17.67 5.97 -11.40
N ARG A 440 17.06 5.98 -12.58
CA ARG A 440 17.26 4.97 -13.62
C ARG A 440 18.73 4.86 -14.04
N ARG A 441 19.42 5.99 -14.28
CA ARG A 441 20.86 6.03 -14.61
C ARG A 441 21.71 5.48 -13.47
N PHE A 442 21.40 5.81 -12.22
CA PHE A 442 22.11 5.33 -11.04
C PHE A 442 21.94 3.82 -10.84
N VAL A 443 20.70 3.33 -10.85
CA VAL A 443 20.38 1.90 -10.69
C VAL A 443 20.98 1.08 -11.84
N TRP A 444 20.92 1.58 -13.08
CA TRP A 444 21.50 0.91 -14.24
C TRP A 444 23.04 0.87 -14.19
N ARG A 445 23.69 1.90 -13.64
CA ARG A 445 25.14 1.88 -13.40
C ARG A 445 25.50 0.90 -12.30
N ALA A 446 24.74 0.87 -11.19
CA ALA A 446 24.95 -0.08 -10.10
C ALA A 446 24.74 -1.52 -10.56
N TYR A 447 23.69 -1.81 -11.33
CA TYR A 447 23.41 -3.11 -11.93
C TYR A 447 24.52 -3.57 -12.88
N ARG A 448 24.98 -2.72 -13.81
CA ARG A 448 26.09 -3.06 -14.72
C ARG A 448 27.39 -3.33 -13.95
N LYS A 449 27.67 -2.60 -12.89
CA LYS A 449 28.86 -2.80 -12.04
C LYS A 449 28.77 -4.14 -11.29
N CYS A 450 27.62 -4.44 -10.71
CA CYS A 450 27.36 -5.71 -10.01
C CYS A 450 27.46 -6.90 -10.96
N ARG A 451 26.84 -6.83 -12.14
CA ARG A 451 26.93 -7.87 -13.19
C ARG A 451 28.37 -8.12 -13.65
N ARG A 452 29.18 -7.06 -13.85
CA ARG A 452 30.60 -7.19 -14.19
C ARG A 452 31.41 -7.87 -13.09
N THR A 453 31.12 -7.58 -11.83
CA THR A 453 31.81 -8.18 -10.68
C THR A 453 31.46 -9.66 -10.54
N ILE A 454 30.21 -10.04 -10.77
CA ILE A 454 29.75 -11.43 -10.74
C ILE A 454 30.39 -12.22 -11.90
N LEU A 455 30.39 -11.68 -13.13
CA LEU A 455 30.99 -12.31 -14.29
C LEU A 455 32.52 -12.42 -14.23
N ALA A 456 33.19 -11.48 -13.53
CA ALA A 456 34.62 -11.57 -13.28
C ALA A 456 34.96 -12.68 -12.27
N ARG A 457 34.12 -12.90 -11.24
CA ARG A 457 34.30 -13.99 -10.26
C ARG A 457 34.04 -15.38 -10.86
N THR A 458 33.07 -15.51 -11.75
CA THR A 458 32.81 -16.78 -12.41
C THR A 458 33.94 -17.20 -13.40
N ARG A 459 34.65 -16.23 -13.98
CA ARG A 459 35.81 -16.50 -14.85
C ARG A 459 37.13 -16.81 -14.10
N SER A 460 37.21 -16.52 -12.81
CA SER A 460 38.39 -16.86 -11.99
C SER A 460 38.29 -18.22 -11.30
N HIS A 461 37.21 -18.96 -11.49
CA HIS A 461 36.98 -20.30 -10.97
C HIS A 461 36.85 -21.37 -12.09
N THR A 462 37.07 -20.98 -13.35
CA THR A 462 37.32 -21.86 -14.49
C THR A 462 38.77 -21.73 -14.95
#